data_697e85c4ff8a2763a7ca722f130ef04d
#
_entry.id   697e85c4ff8a2763a7ca722f130ef04d
#
_cell.length_a   1.000
_cell.length_b   1.000
_cell.length_c   1.000
_cell.angle_alpha   90.00
_cell.angle_beta   90.00
_cell.angle_gamma   90.00
#
_symmetry.space_group_name_H-M   'P 1'
#
loop_
_entity.id
_entity.type
_entity.pdbx_description
1 polymer ?
#
loop_
_entity_poly.entity_id
_entity_poly.type
_entity_poly.pdbx_seq_one_letter_code
_entity_poly.pdbx_strand_id
1 'polypeptide(L)'
;MIEQASATVPNKESSDDVVVRPSGTGILPSHAIRELVRSKAIQGIEDIPPDQIQPASIDLRLGSTAYRLRASFLPGSKSTVEDRIRQFGMHAIDITDGAVLEVGCVYIVPLLEYLALPSRVWGLANPKSSTGRIDVLTRLITDKAEVFDKVEEGYHGRLYAEIAPRTFSVVVRKGSRLNQLRLRRGTETLSAAMHHRLQKEYRLVDRDLNKKGPFKGIPLTVDMQGEQTDGLLGFRARQHADLIDVENIGYYDPIDYWEPIFAREHKHLILNPGDFYILASSEAVSVPPEYAAEMVAYDTLIGEFRVHYAGFFDPGFGFAASGGAGSRAVLEVRSHEVPFLIEEDQVVGSLLYDKLMDVPDKIYGTRIGSSYQRQGLALSKHFKPCD
;
A
#
# COMPACT_ATOMS: atom_id res chain seq x y z
N MET A 1 31.47 -13.02 12.75
CA MET A 1 31.19 -14.41 12.33
C MET A 1 29.68 -14.48 12.24
N ILE A 2 29.15 -14.62 11.04
CA ILE A 2 27.71 -14.74 10.80
C ILE A 2 27.39 -16.22 10.82
N GLU A 3 26.72 -16.67 11.87
CA GLU A 3 26.29 -18.04 12.04
C GLU A 3 25.13 -18.36 11.10
N GLN A 4 25.30 -19.42 10.32
CA GLN A 4 24.34 -19.82 9.27
C GLN A 4 23.13 -20.50 9.90
N ALA A 5 21.98 -19.84 9.90
CA ALA A 5 20.70 -20.51 9.96
C ALA A 5 20.28 -20.92 8.54
N SER A 6 20.83 -22.02 8.05
CA SER A 6 20.46 -22.65 6.80
C SER A 6 19.14 -23.41 6.98
N ALA A 7 18.01 -22.77 6.66
CA ALA A 7 16.76 -23.48 6.47
C ALA A 7 16.75 -24.05 5.05
N THR A 8 16.95 -25.34 4.92
CA THR A 8 16.86 -26.10 3.68
C THR A 8 15.46 -26.03 3.07
N VAL A 9 15.38 -25.55 1.84
CA VAL A 9 14.17 -25.63 1.00
C VAL A 9 13.96 -27.11 0.63
N PRO A 10 12.77 -27.69 0.85
CA PRO A 10 12.52 -29.08 0.47
C PRO A 10 12.51 -29.24 -1.03
N ASN A 11 13.11 -30.34 -1.49
CA ASN A 11 13.23 -30.79 -2.86
C ASN A 11 11.85 -31.06 -3.49
N LYS A 12 11.75 -30.83 -4.79
CA LYS A 12 10.61 -31.16 -5.65
C LYS A 12 10.23 -32.64 -5.53
N GLU A 13 9.14 -32.95 -4.87
CA GLU A 13 8.34 -34.15 -5.15
C GLU A 13 7.09 -33.73 -5.90
N SER A 14 6.87 -34.36 -7.05
CA SER A 14 5.71 -34.17 -7.92
C SER A 14 4.46 -34.71 -7.22
N SER A 15 3.58 -33.85 -6.77
CA SER A 15 2.21 -34.20 -6.43
C SER A 15 1.27 -33.48 -7.40
N ASP A 16 0.80 -34.22 -8.40
CA ASP A 16 -0.42 -33.93 -9.15
C ASP A 16 -1.62 -34.15 -8.22
N ASP A 17 -1.92 -33.20 -7.34
CA ASP A 17 -3.12 -33.23 -6.51
C ASP A 17 -3.95 -31.97 -6.74
N VAL A 18 -5.06 -32.20 -7.40
CA VAL A 18 -6.33 -31.46 -7.45
C VAL A 18 -6.27 -30.01 -6.95
N VAL A 19 -5.65 -29.19 -7.75
CA VAL A 19 -5.85 -27.73 -7.66
C VAL A 19 -7.26 -27.44 -8.17
N VAL A 20 -8.19 -27.14 -7.29
CA VAL A 20 -9.46 -26.51 -7.65
C VAL A 20 -9.11 -25.25 -8.43
N ARG A 21 -9.25 -25.29 -9.75
CA ARG A 21 -8.93 -24.19 -10.65
C ARG A 21 -10.08 -23.20 -10.62
N PRO A 22 -9.95 -22.02 -9.97
CA PRO A 22 -10.91 -20.96 -10.22
C PRO A 22 -10.85 -20.66 -11.71
N SER A 23 -11.96 -20.82 -12.40
CA SER A 23 -12.06 -20.47 -13.82
C SER A 23 -12.24 -18.96 -13.91
N GLY A 24 -11.25 -18.22 -14.39
CA GLY A 24 -11.37 -16.78 -14.60
C GLY A 24 -10.03 -16.04 -14.53
N THR A 25 -10.04 -14.78 -14.95
CA THR A 25 -8.96 -13.79 -14.84
C THR A 25 -9.40 -12.68 -13.91
N GLY A 26 -8.47 -12.01 -13.23
CA GLY A 26 -8.75 -10.91 -12.32
C GLY A 26 -7.97 -11.00 -11.01
N ILE A 27 -8.32 -10.12 -10.08
CA ILE A 27 -7.75 -10.09 -8.72
C ILE A 27 -8.34 -11.24 -7.90
N LEU A 28 -7.51 -11.89 -7.11
CA LEU A 28 -7.92 -13.00 -6.25
C LEU A 28 -8.66 -12.45 -5.01
N PRO A 29 -9.92 -12.87 -4.75
CA PRO A 29 -10.64 -12.53 -3.54
C PRO A 29 -10.14 -13.33 -2.32
N SER A 30 -10.53 -12.92 -1.12
CA SER A 30 -10.11 -13.50 0.17
C SER A 30 -10.21 -15.02 0.24
N HIS A 31 -11.29 -15.62 -0.26
CA HIS A 31 -11.46 -17.09 -0.25
C HIS A 31 -10.45 -17.80 -1.19
N ALA A 32 -10.13 -17.20 -2.34
CA ALA A 32 -9.11 -17.74 -3.24
C ALA A 32 -7.70 -17.62 -2.63
N ILE A 33 -7.41 -16.53 -1.90
CA ILE A 33 -6.16 -16.39 -1.16
C ILE A 33 -6.05 -17.45 -0.06
N ARG A 34 -7.14 -17.72 0.69
CA ARG A 34 -7.17 -18.82 1.68
C ARG A 34 -6.90 -20.18 1.05
N GLU A 35 -7.39 -20.42 -0.16
CA GLU A 35 -7.09 -21.66 -0.87
C GLU A 35 -5.61 -21.78 -1.25
N LEU A 36 -4.97 -20.67 -1.67
CA LEU A 36 -3.53 -20.66 -1.88
C LEU A 36 -2.73 -20.92 -0.59
N VAL A 37 -3.23 -20.50 0.56
CA VAL A 37 -2.62 -20.83 1.85
C VAL A 37 -2.80 -22.32 2.18
N ARG A 38 -4.00 -22.87 2.00
CA ARG A 38 -4.29 -24.31 2.24
C ARG A 38 -3.47 -25.23 1.33
N SER A 39 -3.35 -24.87 0.06
CA SER A 39 -2.54 -25.62 -0.92
C SER A 39 -1.03 -25.36 -0.81
N LYS A 40 -0.60 -24.60 0.20
CA LYS A 40 0.80 -24.23 0.42
C LYS A 40 1.45 -23.45 -0.73
N ALA A 41 0.65 -22.79 -1.58
CA ALA A 41 1.15 -21.83 -2.57
C ALA A 41 1.57 -20.50 -1.91
N ILE A 42 0.96 -20.17 -0.78
CA ILE A 42 1.42 -19.13 0.16
C ILE A 42 1.71 -19.85 1.48
N GLN A 43 2.92 -19.70 1.98
CA GLN A 43 3.37 -20.34 3.21
C GLN A 43 3.97 -19.30 4.14
N GLY A 44 3.89 -19.54 5.44
CA GLY A 44 4.57 -18.76 6.46
C GLY A 44 5.58 -19.63 7.21
N ILE A 45 6.66 -19.02 7.67
CA ILE A 45 7.55 -19.65 8.67
C ILE A 45 6.75 -19.97 9.95
N GLU A 46 5.74 -19.15 10.23
CA GLU A 46 4.74 -19.34 11.26
C GLU A 46 3.34 -19.38 10.64
N ASP A 47 2.38 -19.95 11.31
CA ASP A 47 0.99 -20.02 10.84
C ASP A 47 0.48 -18.65 10.38
N ILE A 48 -0.26 -18.66 9.27
CA ILE A 48 -0.89 -17.47 8.71
C ILE A 48 -2.26 -17.29 9.39
N PRO A 49 -2.40 -16.28 10.27
CA PRO A 49 -3.66 -16.06 10.97
C PRO A 49 -4.74 -15.51 10.01
N PRO A 50 -6.03 -15.79 10.26
CA PRO A 50 -7.13 -15.41 9.37
C PRO A 50 -7.28 -13.89 9.15
N ASP A 51 -6.86 -13.07 10.09
CA ASP A 51 -6.90 -11.60 10.03
C ASP A 51 -5.82 -11.00 9.11
N GLN A 52 -4.82 -11.82 8.73
CA GLN A 52 -3.81 -11.43 7.75
C GLN A 52 -4.38 -11.37 6.32
N ILE A 53 -5.44 -12.13 6.03
CA ILE A 53 -6.09 -12.15 4.72
C ILE A 53 -7.16 -11.06 4.68
N GLN A 54 -6.99 -10.10 3.78
CA GLN A 54 -7.87 -8.98 3.53
C GLN A 54 -8.87 -9.32 2.38
N PRO A 55 -9.85 -8.46 2.05
CA PRO A 55 -10.82 -8.76 0.99
C PRO A 55 -10.21 -9.13 -0.37
N ALA A 56 -9.12 -8.47 -0.76
CA ALA A 56 -8.45 -8.67 -2.05
C ALA A 56 -6.91 -8.65 -1.96
N SER A 57 -6.35 -8.88 -0.76
CA SER A 57 -4.90 -8.90 -0.52
C SER A 57 -4.55 -9.74 0.70
N ILE A 58 -3.27 -9.98 0.92
CA ILE A 58 -2.71 -10.54 2.14
C ILE A 58 -1.68 -9.58 2.71
N ASP A 59 -1.76 -9.31 4.01
CA ASP A 59 -0.72 -8.56 4.72
C ASP A 59 0.56 -9.39 4.83
N LEU A 60 1.71 -8.77 4.73
CA LEU A 60 3.01 -9.43 4.85
C LEU A 60 3.65 -9.05 6.19
N ARG A 61 4.23 -10.05 6.89
CA ARG A 61 4.80 -9.90 8.22
C ARG A 61 6.33 -9.84 8.17
N LEU A 62 6.91 -8.92 8.92
CA LEU A 62 8.36 -8.83 9.08
C LEU A 62 8.91 -10.05 9.83
N GLY A 63 10.08 -10.54 9.41
CA GLY A 63 10.88 -11.52 10.15
C GLY A 63 11.56 -10.89 11.36
N SER A 64 12.51 -11.62 11.96
CA SER A 64 13.19 -11.21 13.20
C SER A 64 14.41 -10.33 13.00
N THR A 65 14.89 -10.16 11.77
CA THR A 65 16.16 -9.49 11.50
C THR A 65 16.03 -8.41 10.45
N ALA A 66 16.44 -7.19 10.75
CA ALA A 66 16.58 -6.10 9.79
C ALA A 66 18.06 -5.90 9.43
N TYR A 67 18.38 -5.87 8.15
CA TYR A 67 19.72 -5.59 7.64
C TYR A 67 19.82 -4.13 7.21
N ARG A 68 20.62 -3.35 7.93
CA ARG A 68 20.93 -1.97 7.55
C ARG A 68 21.82 -1.98 6.30
N LEU A 69 21.43 -1.25 5.27
CA LEU A 69 22.14 -1.17 3.99
C LEU A 69 22.77 0.20 3.77
N ARG A 70 23.80 0.24 2.93
CA ARG A 70 24.38 1.51 2.45
C ARG A 70 23.48 2.25 1.45
N ALA A 71 22.73 1.51 0.65
CA ALA A 71 21.83 2.02 -0.38
C ALA A 71 20.75 1.00 -0.72
N SER A 72 19.64 1.48 -1.29
CA SER A 72 18.64 0.66 -1.95
C SER A 72 19.21 -0.09 -3.15
N PHE A 73 18.66 -1.27 -3.46
CA PHE A 73 19.06 -2.06 -4.62
C PHE A 73 17.90 -2.87 -5.20
N LEU A 74 18.04 -3.24 -6.46
CA LEU A 74 17.35 -4.37 -7.07
C LEU A 74 18.38 -5.48 -7.31
N PRO A 75 18.08 -6.76 -7.00
CA PRO A 75 19.04 -7.84 -7.17
C PRO A 75 19.43 -8.04 -8.63
N GLY A 76 18.51 -7.77 -9.56
CA GLY A 76 18.69 -8.04 -10.98
C GLY A 76 18.59 -9.55 -11.30
N SER A 77 18.45 -9.88 -12.56
CA SER A 77 18.11 -11.24 -13.02
C SER A 77 19.08 -12.36 -12.61
N LYS A 78 20.28 -12.01 -12.12
CA LYS A 78 21.35 -12.99 -11.84
C LYS A 78 21.66 -13.19 -10.34
N SER A 79 21.10 -12.35 -9.46
CA SER A 79 21.47 -12.36 -8.04
C SER A 79 20.24 -12.59 -7.15
N THR A 80 20.46 -13.11 -5.97
CA THR A 80 19.46 -13.17 -4.91
C THR A 80 19.52 -11.90 -4.05
N VAL A 81 18.47 -11.65 -3.27
CA VAL A 81 18.48 -10.57 -2.28
C VAL A 81 19.54 -10.83 -1.21
N GLU A 82 19.74 -12.07 -0.80
CA GLU A 82 20.78 -12.45 0.17
C GLU A 82 22.21 -12.17 -0.34
N ASP A 83 22.47 -12.36 -1.65
CA ASP A 83 23.77 -11.98 -2.24
C ASP A 83 24.02 -10.49 -2.13
N ARG A 84 22.98 -9.68 -2.35
CA ARG A 84 23.06 -8.22 -2.24
C ARG A 84 23.19 -7.75 -0.79
N ILE A 85 22.51 -8.41 0.15
CA ILE A 85 22.69 -8.14 1.59
C ILE A 85 24.15 -8.42 2.01
N ARG A 86 24.74 -9.54 1.56
CA ARG A 86 26.17 -9.82 1.82
C ARG A 86 27.11 -8.76 1.25
N GLN A 87 26.78 -8.17 0.11
CA GLN A 87 27.60 -7.18 -0.58
C GLN A 87 27.43 -5.76 -0.01
N PHE A 88 26.20 -5.36 0.34
CA PHE A 88 25.86 -3.98 0.70
C PHE A 88 25.40 -3.79 2.15
N GLY A 89 25.25 -4.88 2.90
CA GLY A 89 24.88 -4.84 4.31
C GLY A 89 25.99 -4.23 5.16
N MET A 90 25.58 -3.44 6.14
CA MET A 90 26.48 -2.82 7.13
C MET A 90 26.47 -3.62 8.44
N HIS A 91 25.29 -3.90 8.97
CA HIS A 91 25.05 -4.70 10.16
C HIS A 91 23.63 -5.25 10.18
N ALA A 92 23.40 -6.24 11.01
CA ALA A 92 22.09 -6.79 11.28
C ALA A 92 21.59 -6.29 12.64
N ILE A 93 20.27 -6.10 12.73
CA ILE A 93 19.56 -5.65 13.92
C ILE A 93 18.52 -6.73 14.24
N ASP A 94 18.50 -7.21 15.47
CA ASP A 94 17.43 -8.06 15.96
C ASP A 94 16.20 -7.18 16.25
N ILE A 95 15.09 -7.48 15.56
CA ILE A 95 13.81 -6.79 15.73
C ILE A 95 12.74 -7.68 16.38
N THR A 96 13.15 -8.80 17.00
CA THR A 96 12.20 -9.76 17.60
C THR A 96 11.26 -9.07 18.58
N ASP A 97 11.81 -8.33 19.53
CA ASP A 97 11.06 -7.63 20.58
C ASP A 97 10.82 -6.14 20.28
N GLY A 98 11.36 -5.65 19.19
CA GLY A 98 11.24 -4.29 18.72
C GLY A 98 12.59 -3.58 18.59
N ALA A 99 12.76 -2.87 17.47
CA ALA A 99 13.93 -2.01 17.26
C ALA A 99 13.55 -0.79 16.42
N VAL A 100 14.30 0.28 16.58
CA VAL A 100 14.11 1.53 15.84
C VAL A 100 14.73 1.39 14.45
N LEU A 101 13.95 1.73 13.45
CA LEU A 101 14.41 2.02 12.09
C LEU A 101 14.43 3.54 11.91
N GLU A 102 15.61 4.08 11.66
CA GLU A 102 15.85 5.52 11.66
C GLU A 102 15.55 6.17 10.32
N VAL A 103 15.12 7.42 10.36
CA VAL A 103 14.92 8.29 9.19
C VAL A 103 16.19 8.36 8.34
N GLY A 104 16.02 8.31 7.01
CA GLY A 104 17.11 8.40 6.03
C GLY A 104 17.95 7.14 5.90
N CYS A 105 17.60 6.08 6.61
CA CYS A 105 18.27 4.80 6.58
C CYS A 105 17.47 3.78 5.75
N VAL A 106 18.18 2.88 5.06
CA VAL A 106 17.58 1.79 4.26
C VAL A 106 17.82 0.46 4.95
N TYR A 107 16.76 -0.32 5.09
CA TYR A 107 16.78 -1.64 5.70
C TYR A 107 16.16 -2.67 4.77
N ILE A 108 16.68 -3.90 4.78
CA ILE A 108 16.00 -5.07 4.19
C ILE A 108 15.63 -6.02 5.32
N VAL A 109 14.37 -6.43 5.32
CA VAL A 109 13.83 -7.40 6.28
C VAL A 109 13.28 -8.59 5.51
N PRO A 110 13.80 -9.82 5.70
CA PRO A 110 13.14 -11.02 5.21
C PRO A 110 11.75 -11.14 5.82
N LEU A 111 10.76 -11.45 5.01
CA LEU A 111 9.39 -11.63 5.48
C LEU A 111 9.16 -13.04 6.01
N LEU A 112 8.14 -13.22 6.84
CA LEU A 112 7.73 -14.53 7.34
C LEU A 112 7.07 -15.37 6.25
N GLU A 113 6.50 -14.74 5.23
CA GLU A 113 5.86 -15.39 4.11
C GLU A 113 6.86 -15.74 3.00
N TYR A 114 6.59 -16.85 2.33
CA TYR A 114 7.25 -17.25 1.08
C TYR A 114 6.21 -17.85 0.12
N LEU A 115 6.52 -17.84 -1.16
CA LEU A 115 5.58 -18.17 -2.23
C LEU A 115 6.05 -19.39 -3.03
N ALA A 116 5.06 -20.17 -3.48
CA ALA A 116 5.18 -21.20 -4.50
C ALA A 116 3.96 -21.08 -5.41
N LEU A 117 3.86 -19.95 -6.13
CA LEU A 117 2.68 -19.59 -6.89
C LEU A 117 2.44 -20.54 -8.07
N PRO A 118 1.17 -20.89 -8.35
CA PRO A 118 0.81 -21.57 -9.58
C PRO A 118 1.16 -20.72 -10.80
N SER A 119 1.39 -21.36 -11.94
CA SER A 119 1.52 -20.68 -13.23
C SER A 119 0.30 -19.75 -13.47
N ARG A 120 0.52 -18.61 -14.13
CA ARG A 120 -0.48 -17.56 -14.40
C ARG A 120 -0.96 -16.77 -13.17
N VAL A 121 -0.44 -17.02 -11.97
CA VAL A 121 -0.67 -16.19 -10.78
C VAL A 121 0.57 -15.34 -10.52
N TRP A 122 0.36 -14.06 -10.36
CA TRP A 122 1.38 -13.05 -10.08
C TRP A 122 0.84 -12.01 -9.09
N GLY A 123 1.65 -11.07 -8.64
CA GLY A 123 1.19 -10.11 -7.64
C GLY A 123 1.83 -8.74 -7.73
N LEU A 124 1.13 -7.78 -7.15
CA LEU A 124 1.62 -6.44 -6.86
C LEU A 124 1.54 -6.20 -5.35
N ALA A 125 2.57 -5.58 -4.81
CA ALA A 125 2.61 -5.16 -3.42
C ALA A 125 2.47 -3.65 -3.31
N ASN A 126 1.92 -3.21 -2.18
CA ASN A 126 1.89 -1.80 -1.80
C ASN A 126 2.08 -1.68 -0.29
N PRO A 127 2.60 -0.56 0.21
CA PRO A 127 2.52 -0.25 1.63
C PRO A 127 1.06 -0.27 2.10
N LYS A 128 0.84 -0.62 3.35
CA LYS A 128 -0.48 -0.39 3.97
C LYS A 128 -0.70 1.11 4.12
N SER A 129 -1.95 1.57 4.00
CA SER A 129 -2.29 2.99 4.17
C SER A 129 -1.77 3.57 5.48
N SER A 130 -1.78 2.78 6.57
CA SER A 130 -1.21 3.22 7.85
C SER A 130 0.31 3.45 7.79
N THR A 131 1.02 2.70 6.96
CA THR A 131 2.46 2.83 6.73
C THR A 131 2.77 4.05 5.86
N GLY A 132 2.03 4.23 4.77
CA GLY A 132 2.16 5.38 3.88
C GLY A 132 1.91 6.71 4.59
N ARG A 133 0.85 6.76 5.44
CA ARG A 133 0.47 7.98 6.18
C ARG A 133 1.45 8.40 7.29
N ILE A 134 2.47 7.61 7.58
CA ILE A 134 3.58 7.98 8.45
C ILE A 134 4.90 8.08 7.68
N ASP A 135 4.82 8.18 6.35
CA ASP A 135 5.94 8.36 5.42
C ASP A 135 7.06 7.32 5.58
N VAL A 136 6.67 6.07 5.71
CA VAL A 136 7.59 4.94 5.70
C VAL A 136 7.58 4.30 4.31
N LEU A 137 8.60 4.58 3.50
CA LEU A 137 8.76 3.92 2.21
C LEU A 137 9.00 2.43 2.43
N THR A 138 8.09 1.62 1.93
CA THR A 138 8.19 0.17 2.04
C THR A 138 7.93 -0.46 0.68
N ARG A 139 8.88 -1.25 0.19
CA ARG A 139 8.82 -1.91 -1.12
C ARG A 139 9.07 -3.39 -0.99
N LEU A 140 8.34 -4.19 -1.75
CA LEU A 140 8.58 -5.63 -1.83
C LEU A 140 9.71 -5.91 -2.83
N ILE A 141 10.61 -6.82 -2.45
CA ILE A 141 11.65 -7.35 -3.33
C ILE A 141 11.57 -8.87 -3.32
N THR A 142 11.69 -9.47 -4.50
CA THR A 142 11.87 -10.92 -4.69
C THR A 142 13.27 -11.23 -5.22
N ASP A 143 13.71 -12.45 -5.10
CA ASP A 143 14.95 -12.87 -5.75
C ASP A 143 14.88 -12.67 -7.26
N LYS A 144 15.98 -12.23 -7.85
CA LYS A 144 16.11 -11.94 -9.28
C LYS A 144 15.18 -10.83 -9.81
N ALA A 145 14.61 -10.00 -8.93
CA ALA A 145 13.74 -8.90 -9.33
C ALA A 145 14.49 -7.82 -10.09
N GLU A 146 13.86 -7.29 -11.13
CA GLU A 146 14.30 -6.13 -11.91
C GLU A 146 13.42 -4.90 -11.64
N VAL A 147 12.31 -5.07 -10.90
CA VAL A 147 11.40 -4.01 -10.46
C VAL A 147 10.97 -4.28 -9.03
N PHE A 148 10.65 -3.20 -8.30
CA PHE A 148 10.05 -3.30 -6.96
C PHE A 148 8.56 -3.63 -7.04
N ASP A 149 8.02 -4.15 -5.94
CA ASP A 149 6.60 -4.35 -5.68
C ASP A 149 5.90 -5.32 -6.64
N LYS A 150 6.64 -6.05 -7.46
CA LYS A 150 6.11 -7.05 -8.36
C LYS A 150 6.60 -8.45 -7.98
N VAL A 151 5.65 -9.36 -7.90
CA VAL A 151 5.90 -10.81 -7.83
C VAL A 151 5.60 -11.40 -9.21
N GLU A 152 6.61 -11.95 -9.85
CA GLU A 152 6.49 -12.52 -11.20
C GLU A 152 5.55 -13.73 -11.23
N GLU A 153 5.00 -14.00 -12.41
CA GLU A 153 4.11 -15.13 -12.64
C GLU A 153 4.79 -16.47 -12.27
N GLY A 154 4.10 -17.26 -11.44
CA GLY A 154 4.64 -18.55 -11.00
C GLY A 154 5.88 -18.45 -10.10
N TYR A 155 6.07 -17.34 -9.40
CA TYR A 155 7.23 -17.14 -8.54
C TYR A 155 7.29 -18.18 -7.41
N HIS A 156 8.50 -18.73 -7.18
CA HIS A 156 8.83 -19.61 -6.08
C HIS A 156 10.04 -19.03 -5.32
N GLY A 157 9.85 -18.64 -4.06
CA GLY A 157 10.93 -18.09 -3.28
C GLY A 157 10.48 -17.27 -2.08
N ARG A 158 11.48 -16.69 -1.41
CA ARG A 158 11.30 -15.79 -0.27
C ARG A 158 10.84 -14.40 -0.71
N LEU A 159 10.24 -13.68 0.21
CA LEU A 159 9.87 -12.28 0.08
C LEU A 159 10.70 -11.43 1.04
N TYR A 160 11.00 -10.21 0.64
CA TYR A 160 11.78 -9.25 1.42
C TYR A 160 11.10 -7.89 1.36
N ALA A 161 11.07 -7.17 2.48
CA ALA A 161 10.66 -5.78 2.52
C ALA A 161 11.88 -4.87 2.59
N GLU A 162 12.03 -3.96 1.64
CA GLU A 162 12.86 -2.78 1.81
C GLU A 162 12.06 -1.75 2.59
N ILE A 163 12.64 -1.20 3.65
CA ILE A 163 12.00 -0.22 4.53
C ILE A 163 12.92 0.98 4.67
N ALA A 164 12.41 2.17 4.39
CA ALA A 164 13.13 3.42 4.54
C ALA A 164 12.21 4.50 5.13
N PRO A 165 12.26 4.72 6.44
CA PRO A 165 11.54 5.82 7.08
C PRO A 165 12.03 7.17 6.53
N ARG A 166 11.08 8.07 6.16
CA ARG A 166 11.40 9.32 5.49
C ARG A 166 11.17 10.54 6.38
N THR A 167 10.12 10.52 7.18
CA THR A 167 9.77 11.63 8.08
C THR A 167 9.87 11.25 9.54
N PHE A 168 9.33 10.10 9.93
CA PHE A 168 9.35 9.63 11.32
C PHE A 168 10.17 8.36 11.45
N SER A 169 11.06 8.29 12.45
CA SER A 169 11.67 7.03 12.85
C SER A 169 10.60 6.12 13.44
N VAL A 170 10.68 4.82 13.17
CA VAL A 170 9.65 3.88 13.58
C VAL A 170 10.22 2.72 14.38
N VAL A 171 9.48 2.27 15.40
CA VAL A 171 9.74 0.98 16.04
C VAL A 171 8.95 -0.09 15.31
N VAL A 172 9.64 -1.11 14.85
CA VAL A 172 9.03 -2.31 14.25
C VAL A 172 9.51 -3.56 14.98
N ARG A 173 8.74 -4.63 14.89
CA ARG A 173 9.11 -5.92 15.47
C ARG A 173 8.78 -7.08 14.55
N LYS A 174 9.23 -8.27 14.89
CA LYS A 174 8.83 -9.49 14.22
C LYS A 174 7.30 -9.58 14.18
N GLY A 175 6.73 -9.84 13.00
CA GLY A 175 5.29 -9.89 12.80
C GLY A 175 4.63 -8.56 12.45
N SER A 176 5.29 -7.41 12.57
CA SER A 176 4.76 -6.11 12.11
C SER A 176 4.39 -6.16 10.64
N ARG A 177 3.28 -5.55 10.27
CA ARG A 177 2.67 -5.60 8.92
C ARG A 177 2.72 -4.23 8.26
N LEU A 178 3.71 -4.01 7.41
CA LEU A 178 3.91 -2.73 6.72
C LEU A 178 3.45 -2.76 5.27
N ASN A 179 3.52 -3.94 4.62
CA ASN A 179 3.10 -4.15 3.22
C ASN A 179 1.92 -5.09 3.13
N GLN A 180 1.27 -5.04 1.98
CA GLN A 180 0.24 -5.96 1.55
C GLN A 180 0.52 -6.43 0.12
N LEU A 181 0.15 -7.67 -0.19
CA LEU A 181 0.31 -8.29 -1.50
C LEU A 181 -1.06 -8.60 -2.10
N ARG A 182 -1.36 -8.03 -3.26
CA ARG A 182 -2.53 -8.32 -4.08
C ARG A 182 -2.14 -9.28 -5.17
N LEU A 183 -2.77 -10.45 -5.18
CA LEU A 183 -2.53 -11.48 -6.20
C LEU A 183 -3.58 -11.38 -7.29
N ARG A 184 -3.16 -11.70 -8.52
CA ARG A 184 -4.05 -11.74 -9.67
C ARG A 184 -3.69 -12.85 -10.62
N ARG A 185 -4.66 -13.25 -11.44
CA ARG A 185 -4.51 -14.26 -12.48
C ARG A 185 -4.80 -13.63 -13.84
N GLY A 186 -3.87 -13.83 -14.79
CA GLY A 186 -3.96 -13.18 -16.09
C GLY A 186 -3.61 -11.68 -16.03
N THR A 187 -3.62 -11.02 -17.18
CA THR A 187 -3.12 -9.65 -17.37
C THR A 187 -4.18 -8.66 -17.83
N GLU A 188 -5.44 -9.05 -17.85
CA GLU A 188 -6.53 -8.20 -18.31
C GLU A 188 -6.72 -7.02 -17.36
N THR A 189 -6.70 -5.80 -17.90
CA THR A 189 -7.00 -4.55 -17.22
C THR A 189 -8.19 -3.87 -17.88
N LEU A 190 -8.94 -3.08 -17.13
CA LEU A 190 -10.08 -2.36 -17.67
C LEU A 190 -9.62 -1.19 -18.54
N SER A 191 -10.24 -1.06 -19.72
CA SER A 191 -10.02 0.09 -20.60
C SER A 191 -10.63 1.38 -20.04
N ALA A 192 -10.19 2.54 -20.52
CA ALA A 192 -10.78 3.83 -20.15
C ALA A 192 -12.30 3.88 -20.44
N ALA A 193 -12.74 3.29 -21.56
CA ALA A 193 -14.16 3.20 -21.89
C ALA A 193 -14.95 2.38 -20.87
N MET A 194 -14.34 1.30 -20.33
CA MET A 194 -14.97 0.51 -19.30
C MET A 194 -15.04 1.28 -17.97
N HIS A 195 -14.03 2.04 -17.57
CA HIS A 195 -14.09 2.91 -16.39
C HIS A 195 -15.23 3.93 -16.50
N HIS A 196 -15.42 4.56 -17.67
CA HIS A 196 -16.57 5.47 -17.90
C HIS A 196 -17.91 4.76 -17.79
N ARG A 197 -18.01 3.52 -18.27
CA ARG A 197 -19.23 2.71 -18.12
C ARG A 197 -19.51 2.40 -16.65
N LEU A 198 -18.49 1.97 -15.91
CA LEU A 198 -18.60 1.67 -14.47
C LEU A 198 -18.99 2.92 -13.67
N GLN A 199 -18.46 4.10 -14.01
CA GLN A 199 -18.85 5.36 -13.37
C GLN A 199 -20.36 5.62 -13.54
N LYS A 200 -20.92 5.35 -14.73
CA LYS A 200 -22.37 5.51 -14.96
C LYS A 200 -23.22 4.48 -14.23
N GLU A 201 -22.71 3.26 -14.11
CA GLU A 201 -23.44 2.14 -13.50
C GLU A 201 -23.39 2.17 -11.96
N TYR A 202 -22.21 2.42 -11.38
CA TYR A 202 -21.96 2.29 -9.93
C TYR A 202 -21.70 3.63 -9.23
N ARG A 203 -21.54 4.72 -9.98
CA ARG A 203 -21.13 6.02 -9.43
C ARG A 203 -19.85 5.87 -8.58
N LEU A 204 -18.76 5.49 -9.23
CA LEU A 204 -17.46 5.24 -8.59
C LEU A 204 -16.91 6.45 -7.84
N VAL A 205 -17.26 7.65 -8.28
CA VAL A 205 -17.03 8.93 -7.61
C VAL A 205 -18.29 9.79 -7.66
N ASP A 206 -18.46 10.67 -6.67
CA ASP A 206 -19.64 11.52 -6.49
C ASP A 206 -19.71 12.74 -7.42
N ARG A 207 -18.65 13.02 -8.18
CA ARG A 207 -18.54 14.15 -9.11
C ARG A 207 -18.56 13.69 -10.58
N ASP A 208 -18.93 14.61 -11.46
CA ASP A 208 -18.88 14.36 -12.90
C ASP A 208 -17.45 14.36 -13.43
N LEU A 209 -17.13 13.36 -14.23
CA LEU A 209 -15.80 13.19 -14.85
C LEU A 209 -15.61 14.07 -16.08
N ASN A 210 -15.71 15.38 -15.92
CA ASN A 210 -15.52 16.32 -17.04
C ASN A 210 -14.06 16.68 -17.33
N LYS A 211 -13.10 16.09 -16.60
CA LYS A 211 -11.67 16.33 -16.80
C LYS A 211 -11.18 15.62 -18.06
N LYS A 212 -10.77 16.40 -19.06
CA LYS A 212 -10.11 15.89 -20.27
C LYS A 212 -8.61 15.78 -20.01
N GLY A 213 -8.03 14.61 -20.30
CA GLY A 213 -6.60 14.39 -20.12
C GLY A 213 -6.21 12.94 -20.45
N PRO A 214 -4.93 12.62 -20.46
CA PRO A 214 -4.42 11.26 -20.76
C PRO A 214 -4.56 10.30 -19.58
N PHE A 215 -5.68 10.37 -18.84
CA PHE A 215 -5.90 9.56 -17.64
C PHE A 215 -6.30 8.14 -18.00
N LYS A 216 -5.65 7.17 -17.37
CA LYS A 216 -5.94 5.74 -17.60
C LYS A 216 -7.11 5.20 -16.78
N GLY A 217 -7.66 5.97 -15.83
CA GLY A 217 -8.73 5.56 -14.92
C GLY A 217 -9.62 6.71 -14.56
N ILE A 218 -10.14 6.72 -13.34
CA ILE A 218 -10.95 7.78 -12.77
C ILE A 218 -10.01 8.83 -12.17
N PRO A 219 -9.93 10.06 -12.71
CA PRO A 219 -9.06 11.10 -12.16
C PRO A 219 -9.52 11.51 -10.76
N LEU A 220 -8.57 11.76 -9.88
CA LEU A 220 -8.80 12.35 -8.56
C LEU A 220 -8.18 13.74 -8.51
N THR A 221 -8.90 14.67 -7.90
CA THR A 221 -8.46 16.04 -7.65
C THR A 221 -8.26 16.28 -6.17
N VAL A 222 -7.53 17.33 -5.81
CA VAL A 222 -7.28 17.69 -4.42
C VAL A 222 -8.30 18.68 -3.91
N ASP A 223 -8.74 18.51 -2.66
CA ASP A 223 -9.65 19.45 -1.96
C ASP A 223 -8.84 20.61 -1.35
N MET A 224 -9.03 21.82 -1.89
CA MET A 224 -8.44 23.05 -1.36
C MET A 224 -9.48 23.97 -0.70
N GLN A 225 -10.69 23.48 -0.41
CA GLN A 225 -11.74 24.22 0.25
C GLN A 225 -12.01 23.73 1.67
N GLY A 226 -11.83 22.43 1.93
CA GLY A 226 -12.10 21.85 3.24
C GLY A 226 -13.56 21.97 3.68
N GLU A 227 -14.52 21.96 2.74
CA GLU A 227 -15.93 22.18 3.04
C GLU A 227 -16.52 21.21 4.07
N GLN A 228 -15.99 20.00 4.13
CA GLN A 228 -16.46 18.96 5.06
C GLN A 228 -15.63 18.87 6.34
N THR A 229 -14.65 19.74 6.50
CA THR A 229 -13.63 19.69 7.57
C THR A 229 -13.41 21.07 8.21
N ASP A 230 -14.42 21.94 8.19
CA ASP A 230 -14.35 23.30 8.72
C ASP A 230 -13.13 24.10 8.24
N GLY A 231 -12.80 23.94 6.96
CA GLY A 231 -11.69 24.61 6.30
C GLY A 231 -10.33 23.90 6.48
N LEU A 232 -10.26 22.75 7.14
CA LEU A 232 -9.02 21.97 7.26
C LEU A 232 -8.74 21.25 5.93
N LEU A 233 -7.64 21.60 5.26
CA LEU A 233 -7.20 21.02 3.98
C LEU A 233 -6.38 19.76 4.16
N GLY A 234 -5.60 19.70 5.22
CA GLY A 234 -4.64 18.64 5.43
C GLY A 234 -3.69 18.90 6.60
N PHE A 235 -2.64 18.14 6.61
CA PHE A 235 -1.60 18.20 7.62
C PHE A 235 -0.23 18.22 6.97
N ARG A 236 0.70 19.00 7.54
CA ARG A 236 2.13 18.92 7.25
C ARG A 236 2.84 18.22 8.39
N ALA A 237 3.69 17.25 8.10
CA ALA A 237 4.48 16.57 9.12
C ALA A 237 5.49 17.51 9.76
N ARG A 238 5.60 17.46 11.10
CA ARG A 238 6.65 18.16 11.84
C ARG A 238 7.98 17.48 11.63
N GLN A 239 9.02 18.27 11.41
CA GLN A 239 10.39 17.77 11.41
C GLN A 239 10.84 17.50 12.85
N HIS A 240 11.70 16.48 13.03
CA HIS A 240 12.27 16.10 14.34
C HIS A 240 11.23 15.73 15.41
N ALA A 241 10.06 15.23 14.99
CA ALA A 241 9.10 14.65 15.92
C ALA A 241 9.65 13.32 16.51
N ASP A 242 9.05 12.88 17.59
CA ASP A 242 9.44 11.63 18.25
C ASP A 242 9.14 10.41 17.35
N LEU A 243 9.67 9.23 17.73
CA LEU A 243 9.47 7.99 17.00
C LEU A 243 8.03 7.46 17.13
N ILE A 244 7.62 6.64 16.16
CA ILE A 244 6.31 5.99 16.14
C ILE A 244 6.48 4.48 16.24
N ASP A 245 5.96 3.86 17.30
CA ASP A 245 5.79 2.41 17.36
C ASP A 245 4.58 2.00 16.52
N VAL A 246 4.79 1.19 15.48
CA VAL A 246 3.74 0.81 14.53
C VAL A 246 2.66 -0.11 15.11
N GLU A 247 2.86 -0.63 16.31
CA GLU A 247 1.85 -1.45 17.01
C GLU A 247 0.94 -0.60 17.93
N ASN A 248 1.31 0.65 18.23
CA ASN A 248 0.52 1.54 19.05
C ASN A 248 -0.60 2.19 18.21
N ILE A 249 -1.84 1.82 18.47
CA ILE A 249 -3.01 2.31 17.74
C ILE A 249 -3.75 3.34 18.60
N GLY A 250 -4.10 4.54 18.02
CA GLY A 250 -4.79 5.61 18.72
C GLY A 250 -4.00 6.18 19.90
N TYR A 251 -2.69 6.09 19.85
CA TYR A 251 -1.82 6.41 20.99
C TYR A 251 -1.26 7.83 20.92
N TYR A 252 -0.75 8.23 19.77
CA TYR A 252 -0.02 9.49 19.59
C TYR A 252 -0.97 10.68 19.46
N ASP A 253 -0.60 11.81 20.06
CA ASP A 253 -1.33 13.05 19.88
C ASP A 253 -0.94 13.69 18.53
N PRO A 254 -1.92 13.98 17.64
CA PRO A 254 -1.61 14.57 16.33
C PRO A 254 -0.79 15.85 16.42
N ILE A 255 -1.02 16.71 17.41
CA ILE A 255 -0.36 18.02 17.51
C ILE A 255 1.16 17.92 17.69
N ASP A 256 1.67 16.81 18.23
CA ASP A 256 3.10 16.60 18.45
C ASP A 256 3.81 16.25 17.13
N TYR A 257 3.09 15.73 16.14
CA TYR A 257 3.64 15.19 14.89
C TYR A 257 3.21 15.98 13.65
N TRP A 258 2.11 16.73 13.72
CA TRP A 258 1.47 17.33 12.57
C TRP A 258 1.12 18.80 12.80
N GLU A 259 1.23 19.59 11.75
CA GLU A 259 0.72 20.95 11.67
C GLU A 259 -0.52 20.95 10.78
N PRO A 260 -1.70 21.37 11.28
CA PRO A 260 -2.89 21.49 10.46
C PRO A 260 -2.75 22.64 9.46
N ILE A 261 -3.27 22.41 8.26
CA ILE A 261 -3.27 23.39 7.16
C ILE A 261 -4.72 23.76 6.88
N PHE A 262 -5.03 25.04 6.97
CA PHE A 262 -6.37 25.54 6.72
C PHE A 262 -6.49 26.27 5.37
N ALA A 263 -7.70 26.25 4.82
CA ALA A 263 -8.06 26.91 3.59
C ALA A 263 -7.78 28.42 3.66
N ARG A 264 -7.33 28.96 2.54
CA ARG A 264 -7.11 30.39 2.36
C ARG A 264 -7.96 30.89 1.19
N GLU A 265 -8.21 32.20 1.12
CA GLU A 265 -9.01 32.83 0.05
C GLU A 265 -8.56 32.45 -1.36
N HIS A 266 -7.25 32.23 -1.56
CA HIS A 266 -6.67 31.96 -2.88
C HIS A 266 -6.78 30.48 -3.33
N LYS A 267 -7.35 29.58 -2.53
CA LYS A 267 -7.59 28.16 -2.86
C LYS A 267 -6.38 27.43 -3.46
N HIS A 268 -5.20 27.71 -2.95
CA HIS A 268 -3.96 27.04 -3.35
C HIS A 268 -3.05 26.78 -2.13
N LEU A 269 -2.15 25.81 -2.30
CA LEU A 269 -1.12 25.46 -1.32
C LEU A 269 0.23 25.33 -2.03
N ILE A 270 1.27 25.91 -1.44
CA ILE A 270 2.64 25.68 -1.87
C ILE A 270 3.23 24.55 -1.02
N LEU A 271 3.60 23.47 -1.70
CA LEU A 271 4.29 22.33 -1.12
C LEU A 271 5.79 22.61 -1.11
N ASN A 272 6.41 22.60 0.05
CA ASN A 272 7.86 22.81 0.17
C ASN A 272 8.62 21.51 -0.16
N PRO A 273 9.80 21.60 -0.75
CA PRO A 273 10.65 20.44 -1.00
C PRO A 273 11.01 19.73 0.31
N GLY A 274 10.93 18.40 0.27
CA GLY A 274 11.28 17.57 1.40
C GLY A 274 10.22 17.45 2.50
N ASP A 275 9.23 18.37 2.56
CA ASP A 275 8.12 18.24 3.51
C ASP A 275 7.15 17.14 3.08
N PHE A 276 6.50 16.53 4.06
CA PHE A 276 5.49 15.50 3.85
C PHE A 276 4.10 16.02 4.26
N TYR A 277 3.11 15.77 3.40
CA TYR A 277 1.76 16.26 3.56
C TYR A 277 0.75 15.12 3.48
N ILE A 278 -0.30 15.22 4.30
CA ILE A 278 -1.52 14.42 4.18
C ILE A 278 -2.62 15.35 3.71
N LEU A 279 -3.16 15.10 2.53
CA LEU A 279 -4.27 15.84 1.93
C LEU A 279 -5.44 14.88 1.65
N ALA A 280 -6.56 15.39 1.15
CA ALA A 280 -7.69 14.58 0.76
C ALA A 280 -8.11 14.85 -0.70
N SER A 281 -8.71 13.84 -1.34
CA SER A 281 -9.34 14.03 -2.65
C SER A 281 -10.61 14.85 -2.52
N SER A 282 -10.94 15.63 -3.57
CA SER A 282 -12.23 16.29 -3.69
C SER A 282 -13.36 15.28 -3.93
N GLU A 283 -13.06 14.15 -4.54
CA GLU A 283 -14.02 13.10 -4.85
C GLU A 283 -14.22 12.16 -3.66
N ALA A 284 -15.46 11.79 -3.38
CA ALA A 284 -15.79 10.66 -2.54
C ALA A 284 -15.82 9.40 -3.40
N VAL A 285 -14.93 8.46 -3.08
CA VAL A 285 -14.67 7.23 -3.83
C VAL A 285 -15.57 6.11 -3.35
N SER A 286 -16.02 5.27 -4.27
CA SER A 286 -16.80 4.05 -4.02
C SER A 286 -16.22 2.88 -4.82
N VAL A 287 -15.95 1.76 -4.16
CA VAL A 287 -15.45 0.54 -4.79
C VAL A 287 -16.50 -0.56 -4.66
N PRO A 288 -17.17 -0.94 -5.77
CA PRO A 288 -18.16 -2.01 -5.76
C PRO A 288 -17.55 -3.36 -5.33
N PRO A 289 -18.34 -4.29 -4.77
CA PRO A 289 -17.83 -5.58 -4.26
C PRO A 289 -17.14 -6.47 -5.30
N GLU A 290 -17.48 -6.32 -6.57
CA GLU A 290 -16.93 -7.08 -7.69
C GLU A 290 -15.58 -6.52 -8.20
N TYR A 291 -15.15 -5.38 -7.65
CA TYR A 291 -13.96 -4.67 -8.09
C TYR A 291 -13.05 -4.35 -6.90
N ALA A 292 -11.78 -4.16 -7.21
CA ALA A 292 -10.84 -3.48 -6.34
C ALA A 292 -10.22 -2.32 -7.12
N ALA A 293 -9.73 -1.31 -6.43
CA ALA A 293 -9.06 -0.20 -7.09
C ALA A 293 -7.63 -0.03 -6.59
N GLU A 294 -6.84 0.64 -7.39
CA GLU A 294 -5.48 1.06 -7.08
C GLU A 294 -5.30 2.51 -7.49
N MET A 295 -4.77 3.33 -6.59
CA MET A 295 -4.39 4.69 -6.94
C MET A 295 -3.02 4.66 -7.61
N VAL A 296 -2.95 5.15 -8.82
CA VAL A 296 -1.71 5.34 -9.54
C VAL A 296 -1.33 6.82 -9.53
N ALA A 297 -0.06 7.07 -9.26
CA ALA A 297 0.47 8.42 -9.31
C ALA A 297 0.32 9.01 -10.72
N TYR A 298 0.21 10.32 -10.78
CA TYR A 298 0.12 11.06 -12.01
C TYR A 298 1.39 10.93 -12.86
N ASP A 299 1.26 11.07 -14.18
CA ASP A 299 2.37 10.96 -15.12
C ASP A 299 3.45 12.01 -14.81
N THR A 300 4.71 11.60 -14.85
CA THR A 300 5.90 12.45 -14.63
C THR A 300 6.00 13.66 -15.57
N LEU A 301 5.20 13.70 -16.64
CA LEU A 301 5.14 14.82 -17.59
C LEU A 301 4.45 16.08 -17.01
N ILE A 302 3.81 16.01 -15.83
CA ILE A 302 2.92 17.07 -15.32
C ILE A 302 3.48 17.75 -14.07
N GLY A 303 4.62 17.32 -13.55
CA GLY A 303 5.28 18.02 -12.46
C GLY A 303 6.13 17.12 -11.55
N GLU A 304 6.93 17.76 -10.71
CA GLU A 304 7.80 17.10 -9.72
C GLU A 304 7.08 16.69 -8.43
N PHE A 305 5.79 16.87 -8.43
CA PHE A 305 4.89 16.45 -7.35
C PHE A 305 4.52 14.99 -7.52
N ARG A 306 4.62 14.22 -6.44
CA ARG A 306 4.18 12.83 -6.42
C ARG A 306 3.25 12.59 -5.26
N VAL A 307 2.09 11.99 -5.54
CA VAL A 307 1.39 11.21 -4.54
C VAL A 307 2.25 9.97 -4.31
N HIS A 308 2.90 9.92 -3.16
CA HIS A 308 3.67 8.74 -2.75
C HIS A 308 2.69 7.67 -2.27
N TYR A 309 3.08 6.42 -2.23
CA TYR A 309 2.29 5.33 -1.68
C TYR A 309 0.93 5.12 -2.37
N ALA A 310 0.96 4.81 -3.67
CA ALA A 310 -0.21 4.33 -4.38
C ALA A 310 -0.89 3.22 -3.56
N GLY A 311 -2.11 3.49 -3.08
CA GLY A 311 -2.81 2.60 -2.14
C GLY A 311 -3.74 1.64 -2.85
N PHE A 312 -3.93 0.45 -2.26
CA PHE A 312 -5.01 -0.44 -2.64
C PHE A 312 -6.30 -0.03 -1.97
N PHE A 313 -7.36 0.02 -2.76
CA PHE A 313 -8.72 0.21 -2.30
C PHE A 313 -9.45 -1.13 -2.43
N ASP A 314 -9.87 -1.66 -1.31
CA ASP A 314 -10.49 -2.97 -1.26
C ASP A 314 -11.98 -2.94 -1.66
N PRO A 315 -12.53 -4.06 -2.12
CA PRO A 315 -13.96 -4.23 -2.39
C PRO A 315 -14.80 -3.75 -1.21
N GLY A 316 -15.77 -2.88 -1.47
CA GLY A 316 -16.66 -2.31 -0.45
C GLY A 316 -16.21 -0.97 0.14
N PHE A 317 -15.00 -0.48 -0.16
CA PHE A 317 -14.54 0.84 0.31
C PHE A 317 -15.48 1.94 -0.18
N GLY A 318 -16.05 2.73 0.75
CA GLY A 318 -16.99 3.81 0.46
C GLY A 318 -18.30 3.38 -0.20
N PHE A 319 -18.53 2.09 -0.45
CA PHE A 319 -19.71 1.61 -1.17
C PHE A 319 -20.97 1.62 -0.30
N ALA A 320 -22.09 2.10 -0.84
CA ALA A 320 -23.32 2.33 -0.09
C ALA A 320 -23.88 1.06 0.57
N ALA A 321 -23.91 -0.07 -0.15
CA ALA A 321 -24.38 -1.34 0.38
C ALA A 321 -23.49 -1.92 1.48
N SER A 322 -22.22 -1.47 1.58
CA SER A 322 -21.28 -1.78 2.66
C SER A 322 -21.36 -0.76 3.81
N GLY A 323 -22.38 0.11 3.82
CA GLY A 323 -22.57 1.14 4.83
C GLY A 323 -21.77 2.43 4.58
N GLY A 324 -21.18 2.61 3.40
CA GLY A 324 -20.51 3.82 2.96
C GLY A 324 -21.47 4.81 2.29
N ALA A 325 -21.07 6.07 2.23
CA ALA A 325 -21.71 7.12 1.42
C ALA A 325 -20.67 7.79 0.50
N GLY A 326 -19.68 7.02 0.07
CA GLY A 326 -18.43 7.49 -0.46
C GLY A 326 -17.41 7.72 0.66
N SER A 327 -16.13 7.58 0.35
CA SER A 327 -15.03 7.90 1.27
C SER A 327 -13.94 8.64 0.50
N ARG A 328 -13.42 9.73 1.05
CA ARG A 328 -12.34 10.46 0.39
C ARG A 328 -11.06 9.63 0.36
N ALA A 329 -10.35 9.68 -0.74
CA ALA A 329 -9.00 9.16 -0.81
C ALA A 329 -8.07 10.10 -0.06
N VAL A 330 -7.28 9.56 0.87
CA VAL A 330 -6.21 10.30 1.51
C VAL A 330 -4.96 10.22 0.63
N LEU A 331 -4.34 11.37 0.44
CA LEU A 331 -3.22 11.58 -0.46
C LEU A 331 -1.96 11.84 0.37
N GLU A 332 -0.99 10.96 0.25
CA GLU A 332 0.33 11.12 0.83
C GLU A 332 1.23 11.85 -0.19
N VAL A 333 1.59 13.09 0.13
CA VAL A 333 2.14 14.03 -0.84
C VAL A 333 3.51 14.54 -0.44
N ARG A 334 4.42 14.58 -1.39
CA ARG A 334 5.74 15.19 -1.21
C ARG A 334 6.17 15.90 -2.50
N SER A 335 6.65 17.14 -2.39
CA SER A 335 7.40 17.81 -3.45
C SER A 335 8.88 17.41 -3.37
N HIS A 336 9.55 17.25 -4.51
CA HIS A 336 10.92 16.75 -4.53
C HIS A 336 11.96 17.87 -4.38
N GLU A 337 12.26 18.60 -5.44
CA GLU A 337 13.42 19.50 -5.46
C GLU A 337 13.04 20.97 -5.45
N VAL A 338 11.86 21.30 -5.94
CA VAL A 338 11.37 22.68 -6.03
C VAL A 338 10.03 22.84 -5.32
N PRO A 339 9.71 24.05 -4.79
CA PRO A 339 8.36 24.33 -4.30
C PRO A 339 7.33 24.11 -5.42
N PHE A 340 6.25 23.44 -5.12
CA PHE A 340 5.20 23.13 -6.08
C PHE A 340 3.87 23.76 -5.65
N LEU A 341 3.25 24.55 -6.51
CA LEU A 341 1.94 25.11 -6.29
C LEU A 341 0.88 24.07 -6.67
N ILE A 342 -0.01 23.76 -5.75
CA ILE A 342 -1.20 22.92 -5.97
C ILE A 342 -2.46 23.76 -5.79
N GLU A 343 -3.42 23.62 -6.71
CA GLU A 343 -4.64 24.41 -6.75
C GLU A 343 -5.88 23.53 -6.65
N GLU A 344 -7.00 24.17 -6.31
CA GLU A 344 -8.32 23.51 -6.32
C GLU A 344 -8.58 22.81 -7.66
N ASP A 345 -9.17 21.63 -7.61
CA ASP A 345 -9.48 20.81 -8.78
C ASP A 345 -8.30 20.35 -9.63
N GLN A 346 -7.06 20.56 -9.18
CA GLN A 346 -5.90 19.98 -9.85
C GLN A 346 -5.90 18.47 -9.73
N VAL A 347 -5.77 17.76 -10.87
CA VAL A 347 -5.67 16.30 -10.87
C VAL A 347 -4.34 15.88 -10.28
N VAL A 348 -4.37 14.98 -9.30
CA VAL A 348 -3.19 14.54 -8.54
C VAL A 348 -2.92 13.05 -8.67
N GLY A 349 -3.85 12.29 -9.22
CA GLY A 349 -3.74 10.86 -9.44
C GLY A 349 -4.93 10.30 -10.19
N SER A 350 -4.94 8.99 -10.39
CA SER A 350 -6.06 8.29 -11.00
C SER A 350 -6.32 6.97 -10.27
N LEU A 351 -7.59 6.60 -10.17
CA LEU A 351 -7.98 5.27 -9.70
C LEU A 351 -8.16 4.32 -10.87
N LEU A 352 -7.42 3.23 -10.87
CA LEU A 352 -7.60 2.10 -11.77
C LEU A 352 -8.43 1.04 -11.05
N TYR A 353 -9.60 0.73 -11.60
CA TYR A 353 -10.44 -0.36 -11.13
C TYR A 353 -10.11 -1.63 -11.89
N ASP A 354 -10.00 -2.72 -11.18
CA ASP A 354 -9.79 -4.05 -11.75
C ASP A 354 -10.85 -5.01 -11.21
N LYS A 355 -11.32 -5.90 -12.07
CA LYS A 355 -12.32 -6.90 -11.70
C LYS A 355 -11.70 -7.98 -10.80
N LEU A 356 -12.45 -8.41 -9.78
CA LEU A 356 -12.13 -9.61 -9.05
C LEU A 356 -12.55 -10.86 -9.83
N MET A 357 -11.91 -11.98 -9.54
CA MET A 357 -12.30 -13.28 -10.09
C MET A 357 -13.70 -13.72 -9.59
N ASP A 358 -14.05 -13.30 -8.38
CA ASP A 358 -15.33 -13.55 -7.72
C ASP A 358 -15.53 -12.52 -6.61
N VAL A 359 -16.77 -12.36 -6.12
CA VAL A 359 -17.07 -11.49 -4.99
C VAL A 359 -16.46 -12.07 -3.71
N PRO A 360 -15.68 -11.30 -2.94
CA PRO A 360 -15.09 -11.81 -1.70
C PRO A 360 -16.16 -12.06 -0.63
N ASP A 361 -15.92 -13.05 0.22
CA ASP A 361 -16.74 -13.32 1.38
C ASP A 361 -16.50 -12.34 2.55
N LYS A 362 -15.47 -11.52 2.44
CA LYS A 362 -15.17 -10.37 3.31
C LYS A 362 -15.20 -9.12 2.46
N ILE A 363 -15.99 -8.12 2.86
CA ILE A 363 -16.08 -6.81 2.20
C ILE A 363 -15.63 -5.75 3.18
N TYR A 364 -14.90 -4.75 2.70
CA TYR A 364 -14.45 -3.62 3.50
C TYR A 364 -15.65 -2.91 4.16
N GLY A 365 -15.57 -2.61 5.44
CA GLY A 365 -16.62 -1.93 6.20
C GLY A 365 -17.64 -2.84 6.88
N THR A 366 -17.77 -4.11 6.49
CA THR A 366 -18.66 -5.07 7.14
C THR A 366 -17.87 -6.12 7.90
N ARG A 367 -17.97 -6.15 9.26
CA ARG A 367 -17.36 -7.18 10.14
C ARG A 367 -15.82 -7.29 10.14
N ILE A 368 -15.13 -6.44 9.40
CA ILE A 368 -13.68 -6.31 9.44
C ILE A 368 -13.41 -4.99 10.15
N GLY A 369 -12.48 -4.94 11.09
CA GLY A 369 -12.03 -3.69 11.73
C GLY A 369 -11.39 -2.78 10.68
N SER A 370 -12.21 -2.19 9.81
CA SER A 370 -11.77 -1.27 8.76
C SER A 370 -11.48 0.08 9.38
N SER A 371 -10.21 0.46 9.40
CA SER A 371 -9.75 1.69 10.03
C SER A 371 -10.25 2.97 9.35
N TYR A 372 -10.79 2.88 8.11
CA TYR A 372 -10.97 4.04 7.24
C TYR A 372 -12.30 4.07 6.46
N GLN A 373 -13.33 3.34 6.90
CA GLN A 373 -14.67 3.44 6.32
C GLN A 373 -15.34 4.76 6.73
N ARG A 374 -15.94 5.49 5.79
CA ARG A 374 -16.56 6.82 5.98
C ARG A 374 -15.56 7.91 6.40
N GLN A 375 -14.28 7.74 6.09
CA GLN A 375 -13.31 8.78 6.40
C GLN A 375 -13.46 9.98 5.46
N GLY A 376 -13.28 11.17 6.04
CA GLY A 376 -12.85 12.37 5.34
C GLY A 376 -11.31 12.41 5.29
N LEU A 377 -10.74 13.55 5.62
CA LEU A 377 -9.32 13.71 5.89
C LEU A 377 -8.96 12.96 7.20
N ALA A 378 -8.02 12.02 7.15
CA ALA A 378 -7.64 11.23 8.32
C ALA A 378 -6.14 10.90 8.32
N LEU A 379 -5.52 11.08 9.47
CA LEU A 379 -4.15 10.64 9.75
C LEU A 379 -4.07 9.11 9.84
N SER A 380 -2.86 8.60 10.06
CA SER A 380 -2.67 7.17 10.30
C SER A 380 -3.36 6.70 11.58
N LYS A 381 -3.79 5.44 11.60
CA LYS A 381 -4.44 4.80 12.77
C LYS A 381 -3.62 4.85 14.07
N HIS A 382 -2.35 5.20 14.02
CA HIS A 382 -1.48 5.35 15.19
C HIS A 382 -1.81 6.58 16.01
N PHE A 383 -2.41 7.60 15.38
CA PHE A 383 -2.79 8.85 16.02
C PHE A 383 -4.19 8.76 16.62
N LYS A 384 -4.43 9.53 17.68
CA LYS A 384 -5.76 9.77 18.21
C LYS A 384 -6.64 10.44 17.16
N PRO A 385 -7.97 10.25 17.18
CA PRO A 385 -8.86 11.04 16.33
C PRO A 385 -8.59 12.53 16.52
N CYS A 386 -8.64 13.30 15.43
CA CYS A 386 -8.69 14.76 15.51
C CYS A 386 -10.15 15.12 15.84
N ASP A 387 -10.37 15.70 17.02
CA ASP A 387 -11.67 16.23 17.46
C ASP A 387 -12.04 17.48 16.67
#